data_a23b7ae94b191fc872706d4a3d8420c2
#
_entry.id   a23b7ae94b191fc872706d4a3d8420c2
#
_cell.length_a   1.000
_cell.length_b   1.000
_cell.length_c   1.000
_cell.angle_alpha   90.00
_cell.angle_beta   90.00
_cell.angle_gamma   90.00
#
_symmetry.space_group_name_H-M   'P 1'
#
loop_
_entity.id
_entity.type
_entity.pdbx_description
1 polymer ?
#
loop_
_entity_poly.entity_id
_entity_poly.type
_entity_poly.pdbx_seq_one_letter_code
_entity_poly.pdbx_strand_id
1 'polypeptide(L)'
;MAMDKTFNAAEAEARIYEAWEEAGAFAAGANAQPGAEAFSIMIPPPNVTGSLHMGHAFNNTLQDILTRWHRMRGHDTLWQPGTDHAGIATQMVTEKEMAARGEPTRVEMGRDAFERRVWQQKIKSRGTIIGQLKRLGASCDWSREAFTMSGAPNAPEGEEGNFHDAVIKVFVDMYHKGLIHRGKRLVNWDPHFETAISDLEVENIEVAGHMWHFKYPLAGGETYTYVERDENGNVVLEEERDYISIATTRPETMLGDGAVAVYPSDERYAPIVGKLCEIPVGPKEHRRLIPIITDEYPDPEFGSGAVKITGAHDFNDYAVARRGGIPLYRLMDTRAQMRDDGAPYAEAAARAQAIAEGADWSETEIDALNLVPDHLRGLDRFEARRKVIEEITAEGLAVTVLNDEGAQEPLVENKPIMQPFGDRSKVVIEPMLTDQWFVDTARIVQPAIDAVRTGEVSIMPDADRKVYFHWLENIEPWCISRQLWWGHQIPVWYGFDLSAPDFADDEGDGTL
;
A
#
# COMPACT_ATOMS: atom_id res chain seq x y z
N MET A 1 61.27 -20.55 7.65
CA MET A 1 60.99 -19.39 6.80
C MET A 1 60.83 -18.20 7.71
N ALA A 2 61.48 -17.08 7.42
CA ALA A 2 61.22 -15.84 8.17
C ALA A 2 59.82 -15.32 7.82
N MET A 3 59.04 -14.90 8.83
CA MET A 3 57.74 -14.27 8.60
C MET A 3 57.95 -12.92 7.87
N ASP A 4 57.08 -12.60 6.95
CA ASP A 4 57.05 -11.30 6.27
C ASP A 4 56.84 -10.19 7.32
N LYS A 5 57.50 -9.03 7.09
CA LYS A 5 57.36 -7.88 8.00
C LYS A 5 55.96 -7.24 7.98
N THR A 6 55.18 -7.51 6.95
CA THR A 6 53.84 -6.96 6.74
C THR A 6 52.86 -8.10 6.51
N PHE A 7 51.75 -8.10 7.24
CA PHE A 7 50.65 -9.05 7.07
C PHE A 7 49.78 -8.61 5.91
N ASN A 8 49.64 -9.47 4.88
CA ASN A 8 48.72 -9.24 3.76
C ASN A 8 47.36 -9.85 4.11
N ALA A 9 46.48 -9.03 4.68
CA ALA A 9 45.16 -9.46 5.14
C ALA A 9 44.34 -10.06 3.98
N ALA A 10 44.34 -9.43 2.82
CA ALA A 10 43.53 -9.85 1.68
C ALA A 10 43.80 -11.28 1.21
N GLU A 11 45.06 -11.65 1.14
CA GLU A 11 45.50 -13.01 0.74
C GLU A 11 45.30 -14.01 1.90
N ALA A 12 45.63 -13.60 3.13
CA ALA A 12 45.56 -14.49 4.27
C ALA A 12 44.09 -14.84 4.63
N GLU A 13 43.16 -13.87 4.58
CA GLU A 13 41.77 -14.08 4.89
C GLU A 13 41.10 -15.11 3.97
N ALA A 14 41.30 -15.00 2.66
CA ALA A 14 40.73 -15.95 1.71
C ALA A 14 41.21 -17.39 1.98
N ARG A 15 42.51 -17.57 2.16
CA ARG A 15 43.11 -18.89 2.44
C ARG A 15 42.70 -19.45 3.79
N ILE A 16 42.55 -18.63 4.82
CA ILE A 16 42.11 -19.05 6.16
C ILE A 16 40.62 -19.48 6.09
N TYR A 17 39.79 -18.70 5.41
CA TYR A 17 38.40 -19.00 5.28
C TYR A 17 38.15 -20.32 4.53
N GLU A 18 38.83 -20.54 3.44
CA GLU A 18 38.80 -21.80 2.65
C GLU A 18 39.19 -22.99 3.51
N ALA A 19 40.27 -22.89 4.30
CA ALA A 19 40.66 -23.94 5.23
C ALA A 19 39.60 -24.27 6.30
N TRP A 20 38.86 -23.26 6.77
CA TRP A 20 37.74 -23.48 7.72
C TRP A 20 36.56 -24.19 7.05
N GLU A 21 36.21 -23.83 5.81
CA GLU A 21 35.15 -24.51 5.05
C GLU A 21 35.51 -25.97 4.77
N GLU A 22 36.75 -26.24 4.27
CA GLU A 22 37.23 -27.59 4.00
C GLU A 22 37.28 -28.47 5.25
N ALA A 23 37.60 -27.90 6.40
CA ALA A 23 37.55 -28.59 7.69
C ALA A 23 36.13 -28.80 8.24
N GLY A 24 35.09 -28.31 7.57
CA GLY A 24 33.72 -28.39 8.08
C GLY A 24 33.47 -27.63 9.39
N ALA A 25 34.31 -26.60 9.68
CA ALA A 25 34.30 -25.91 10.95
C ALA A 25 32.98 -25.17 11.26
N PHE A 26 32.18 -24.89 10.22
CA PHE A 26 30.92 -24.16 10.32
C PHE A 26 29.68 -25.04 10.22
N ALA A 27 29.85 -26.32 9.96
CA ALA A 27 28.75 -27.28 9.86
C ALA A 27 27.93 -27.31 11.18
N ALA A 28 26.64 -27.52 11.05
CA ALA A 28 25.74 -27.67 12.21
C ALA A 28 26.25 -28.79 13.11
N GLY A 29 26.34 -28.52 14.42
CA GLY A 29 26.85 -29.48 15.40
C GLY A 29 28.36 -29.73 15.36
N ALA A 30 29.14 -29.00 14.55
CA ALA A 30 30.60 -29.11 14.57
C ALA A 30 31.16 -28.84 15.97
N ASN A 31 31.94 -29.78 16.51
CA ASN A 31 32.49 -29.75 17.86
C ASN A 31 31.45 -29.80 19.02
N ALA A 32 30.19 -30.18 18.75
CA ALA A 32 29.19 -30.35 19.80
C ALA A 32 29.59 -31.45 20.78
N GLN A 33 29.44 -31.18 22.08
CA GLN A 33 29.61 -32.21 23.12
C GLN A 33 28.43 -33.17 23.10
N PRO A 34 28.57 -34.45 23.48
CA PRO A 34 27.44 -35.35 23.62
C PRO A 34 26.38 -34.79 24.59
N GLY A 35 25.14 -34.66 24.13
CA GLY A 35 24.05 -34.11 24.92
C GLY A 35 24.09 -32.58 25.09
N ALA A 36 24.87 -31.89 24.29
CA ALA A 36 24.96 -30.42 24.33
C ALA A 36 23.61 -29.74 24.02
N GLU A 37 23.42 -28.60 24.66
CA GLU A 37 22.28 -27.70 24.37
C GLU A 37 22.40 -27.15 22.94
N ALA A 38 21.26 -27.12 22.22
CA ALA A 38 21.21 -26.56 20.89
C ALA A 38 21.19 -25.02 20.93
N PHE A 39 21.93 -24.40 20.01
CA PHE A 39 21.91 -22.98 19.78
C PHE A 39 21.81 -22.67 18.29
N SER A 40 20.77 -21.99 17.88
CA SER A 40 20.56 -21.66 16.46
C SER A 40 20.23 -20.19 16.29
N ILE A 41 20.85 -19.58 15.29
CA ILE A 41 20.47 -18.27 14.75
C ILE A 41 20.16 -18.45 13.26
N MET A 42 19.08 -17.84 12.81
CA MET A 42 18.80 -17.67 11.39
C MET A 42 19.27 -16.27 10.98
N ILE A 43 20.10 -16.19 9.94
CA ILE A 43 20.52 -14.91 9.38
C ILE A 43 19.27 -14.16 8.88
N PRO A 44 19.07 -12.86 9.14
CA PRO A 44 18.07 -12.09 8.42
C PRO A 44 18.39 -12.16 6.93
N PRO A 45 17.56 -12.82 6.11
CA PRO A 45 17.91 -13.12 4.72
C PRO A 45 18.01 -11.82 3.91
N PRO A 46 19.18 -11.45 3.39
CA PRO A 46 19.29 -10.25 2.58
C PRO A 46 18.57 -10.42 1.25
N ASN A 47 17.94 -9.33 0.78
CA ASN A 47 17.29 -9.25 -0.51
C ASN A 47 18.30 -9.44 -1.65
N VAL A 48 17.95 -10.22 -2.68
CA VAL A 48 18.83 -10.47 -3.85
C VAL A 48 18.86 -9.27 -4.82
N THR A 49 19.04 -8.06 -4.29
CA THR A 49 18.98 -6.80 -5.04
C THR A 49 20.35 -6.21 -5.36
N GLY A 50 21.44 -6.75 -4.80
CA GLY A 50 22.77 -6.23 -5.07
C GLY A 50 23.80 -6.59 -4.00
N SER A 51 24.51 -5.57 -3.46
CA SER A 51 25.54 -5.73 -2.44
C SER A 51 25.05 -5.39 -1.04
N LEU A 52 25.71 -5.96 -0.03
CA LEU A 52 25.47 -5.66 1.37
C LEU A 52 26.00 -4.26 1.73
N HIS A 53 25.43 -3.65 2.74
CA HIS A 53 25.87 -2.38 3.33
C HIS A 53 26.32 -2.57 4.81
N MET A 54 26.83 -1.50 5.44
CA MET A 54 27.38 -1.56 6.79
C MET A 54 26.38 -2.07 7.83
N GLY A 55 25.07 -1.82 7.67
CA GLY A 55 24.05 -2.37 8.56
C GLY A 55 24.01 -3.89 8.56
N HIS A 56 24.13 -4.52 7.38
CA HIS A 56 24.26 -5.97 7.27
C HIS A 56 25.57 -6.48 7.93
N ALA A 57 26.69 -5.80 7.69
CA ALA A 57 27.95 -6.18 8.30
C ALA A 57 27.89 -6.13 9.81
N PHE A 58 27.32 -5.07 10.39
CA PHE A 58 27.15 -4.91 11.83
C PHE A 58 26.27 -6.01 12.44
N ASN A 59 25.06 -6.21 11.87
CA ASN A 59 24.13 -7.22 12.36
C ASN A 59 24.74 -8.64 12.28
N ASN A 60 25.33 -8.99 11.15
CA ASN A 60 25.93 -10.31 10.95
C ASN A 60 27.15 -10.53 11.86
N THR A 61 27.95 -9.49 12.15
CA THR A 61 29.06 -9.59 13.10
C THR A 61 28.58 -9.93 14.51
N LEU A 62 27.48 -9.31 14.99
CA LEU A 62 26.89 -9.64 16.29
C LEU A 62 26.44 -11.10 16.35
N GLN A 63 25.77 -11.59 15.31
CA GLN A 63 25.34 -12.98 15.22
C GLN A 63 26.53 -13.95 15.15
N ASP A 64 27.56 -13.62 14.40
CA ASP A 64 28.78 -14.44 14.28
C ASP A 64 29.51 -14.56 15.61
N ILE A 65 29.60 -13.47 16.39
CA ILE A 65 30.19 -13.49 17.73
C ILE A 65 29.45 -14.49 18.63
N LEU A 66 28.11 -14.44 18.67
CA LEU A 66 27.31 -15.36 19.47
C LEU A 66 27.44 -16.80 19.00
N THR A 67 27.39 -17.04 17.70
CA THR A 67 27.52 -18.35 17.09
C THR A 67 28.89 -18.97 17.39
N ARG A 68 29.98 -18.20 17.23
CA ARG A 68 31.33 -18.65 17.53
C ARG A 68 31.52 -18.94 19.03
N TRP A 69 30.98 -18.10 19.89
CA TRP A 69 31.05 -18.28 21.32
C TRP A 69 30.35 -19.57 21.79
N HIS A 70 29.14 -19.84 21.29
CA HIS A 70 28.42 -21.08 21.59
C HIS A 70 29.17 -22.31 21.06
N ARG A 71 29.69 -22.24 19.81
CA ARG A 71 30.48 -23.31 19.20
C ARG A 71 31.75 -23.62 20.00
N MET A 72 32.45 -22.58 20.49
CA MET A 72 33.64 -22.75 21.36
C MET A 72 33.29 -23.38 22.68
N ARG A 73 32.07 -23.23 23.19
CA ARG A 73 31.60 -23.87 24.42
C ARG A 73 31.15 -25.31 24.23
N GLY A 74 31.14 -25.80 22.99
CA GLY A 74 30.74 -27.14 22.67
C GLY A 74 29.22 -27.37 22.54
N HIS A 75 28.43 -26.28 22.37
CA HIS A 75 27.02 -26.37 22.07
C HIS A 75 26.78 -26.92 20.66
N ASP A 76 25.61 -27.55 20.45
CA ASP A 76 25.13 -27.92 19.12
C ASP A 76 24.67 -26.66 18.39
N THR A 77 25.54 -26.11 17.56
CA THR A 77 25.39 -24.73 17.06
C THR A 77 25.15 -24.70 15.57
N LEU A 78 24.11 -23.98 15.15
CA LEU A 78 23.79 -23.68 13.76
C LEU A 78 23.65 -22.15 13.54
N TRP A 79 24.37 -21.60 12.59
CA TRP A 79 24.03 -20.32 11.97
C TRP A 79 23.50 -20.57 10.57
N GLN A 80 22.17 -20.47 10.42
CA GLN A 80 21.45 -20.79 9.17
C GLN A 80 21.56 -19.60 8.21
N PRO A 81 22.23 -19.75 7.05
CA PRO A 81 22.25 -18.73 5.99
C PRO A 81 21.04 -18.84 5.07
N GLY A 82 20.72 -17.73 4.43
CA GLY A 82 19.71 -17.67 3.37
C GLY A 82 19.65 -16.31 2.70
N THR A 83 18.90 -16.25 1.61
CA THR A 83 18.62 -15.01 0.85
C THR A 83 17.13 -14.90 0.54
N ASP A 84 16.64 -13.67 0.41
CA ASP A 84 15.23 -13.38 0.13
C ASP A 84 15.02 -13.00 -1.34
N HIS A 85 13.97 -13.57 -1.95
CA HIS A 85 13.54 -13.23 -3.31
C HIS A 85 13.05 -11.78 -3.45
N ALA A 86 12.52 -11.18 -2.36
CA ALA A 86 12.18 -9.76 -2.24
C ALA A 86 11.39 -9.19 -3.44
N GLY A 87 10.22 -9.74 -3.69
CA GLY A 87 9.34 -9.51 -4.85
C GLY A 87 9.50 -8.15 -5.56
N ILE A 88 8.98 -7.07 -4.98
CA ILE A 88 9.02 -5.71 -5.56
C ILE A 88 10.45 -5.25 -5.81
N ALA A 89 11.33 -5.36 -4.81
CA ALA A 89 12.68 -4.81 -4.88
C ALA A 89 13.53 -5.49 -5.95
N THR A 90 13.44 -6.83 -6.07
CA THR A 90 14.20 -7.59 -7.07
C THR A 90 13.68 -7.35 -8.48
N GLN A 91 12.36 -7.30 -8.66
CA GLN A 91 11.77 -6.96 -9.95
C GLN A 91 12.19 -5.55 -10.37
N MET A 92 12.09 -4.55 -9.50
CA MET A 92 12.49 -3.17 -9.75
C MET A 92 13.97 -3.04 -10.17
N VAL A 93 14.87 -3.69 -9.44
CA VAL A 93 16.31 -3.65 -9.76
C VAL A 93 16.57 -4.27 -11.14
N THR A 94 15.86 -5.36 -11.46
CA THR A 94 15.96 -6.00 -12.77
C THR A 94 15.45 -5.09 -13.89
N GLU A 95 14.28 -4.48 -13.75
CA GLU A 95 13.72 -3.55 -14.74
C GLU A 95 14.62 -2.32 -14.94
N LYS A 96 15.18 -1.78 -13.86
CA LYS A 96 16.13 -0.67 -13.92
C LYS A 96 17.43 -1.05 -14.65
N GLU A 97 17.94 -2.26 -14.41
CA GLU A 97 19.13 -2.76 -15.13
C GLU A 97 18.83 -3.00 -16.61
N MET A 98 17.64 -3.54 -16.93
CA MET A 98 17.17 -3.72 -18.31
C MET A 98 17.08 -2.37 -19.04
N ALA A 99 16.43 -1.38 -18.44
CA ALA A 99 16.33 -0.04 -19.01
C ALA A 99 17.70 0.61 -19.26
N ALA A 100 18.63 0.48 -18.30
CA ALA A 100 19.99 1.01 -18.44
C ALA A 100 20.79 0.34 -19.58
N ARG A 101 20.43 -0.89 -19.97
CA ARG A 101 21.04 -1.64 -21.07
C ARG A 101 20.29 -1.52 -22.39
N GLY A 102 19.15 -0.82 -22.42
CA GLY A 102 18.28 -0.75 -23.59
C GLY A 102 17.62 -2.08 -23.95
N GLU A 103 17.44 -2.97 -22.97
CA GLU A 103 16.68 -4.22 -23.12
C GLU A 103 15.18 -3.89 -23.25
N PRO A 104 14.35 -4.75 -23.90
CA PRO A 104 12.91 -4.58 -23.95
C PRO A 104 12.28 -4.51 -22.55
N THR A 105 11.16 -3.81 -22.41
CA THR A 105 10.38 -3.81 -21.18
C THR A 105 9.83 -5.20 -20.84
N ARG A 106 9.40 -5.44 -19.60
CA ARG A 106 8.81 -6.73 -19.21
C ARG A 106 7.61 -7.10 -20.09
N VAL A 107 6.78 -6.11 -20.45
CA VAL A 107 5.60 -6.34 -21.29
C VAL A 107 5.96 -6.77 -22.71
N GLU A 108 6.95 -6.09 -23.32
CA GLU A 108 7.46 -6.45 -24.65
C GLU A 108 8.18 -7.80 -24.65
N MET A 109 8.90 -8.13 -23.57
CA MET A 109 9.62 -9.39 -23.42
C MET A 109 8.70 -10.58 -23.15
N GLY A 110 7.59 -10.38 -22.46
CA GLY A 110 6.68 -11.41 -21.99
C GLY A 110 7.14 -12.07 -20.69
N ARG A 111 6.18 -12.65 -19.97
CA ARG A 111 6.36 -13.12 -18.58
C ARG A 111 7.50 -14.14 -18.43
N ASP A 112 7.50 -15.21 -19.20
CA ASP A 112 8.48 -16.28 -19.04
C ASP A 112 9.92 -15.81 -19.29
N ALA A 113 10.11 -14.92 -20.27
CA ALA A 113 11.43 -14.38 -20.57
C ALA A 113 11.88 -13.40 -19.48
N PHE A 114 10.95 -12.61 -18.95
CA PHE A 114 11.22 -11.70 -17.85
C PHE A 114 11.57 -12.46 -16.56
N GLU A 115 10.82 -13.50 -16.18
CA GLU A 115 11.13 -14.32 -15.00
C GLU A 115 12.52 -14.96 -15.12
N ARG A 116 12.89 -15.49 -16.28
CA ARG A 116 14.28 -15.97 -16.52
C ARG A 116 15.32 -14.87 -16.33
N ARG A 117 15.00 -13.65 -16.75
CA ARG A 117 15.91 -12.49 -16.58
C ARG A 117 16.08 -12.14 -15.10
N VAL A 118 15.01 -12.24 -14.30
CA VAL A 118 15.06 -12.01 -12.85
C VAL A 118 15.88 -13.10 -12.16
N TRP A 119 15.73 -14.36 -12.55
CA TRP A 119 16.57 -15.45 -12.05
C TRP A 119 18.07 -15.21 -12.30
N GLN A 120 18.45 -14.70 -13.46
CA GLN A 120 19.83 -14.31 -13.75
C GLN A 120 20.33 -13.20 -12.81
N GLN A 121 19.50 -12.20 -12.55
CA GLN A 121 19.81 -11.13 -11.61
C GLN A 121 19.97 -11.67 -10.17
N LYS A 122 19.09 -12.58 -9.75
CA LYS A 122 19.18 -13.28 -8.46
C LYS A 122 20.50 -14.02 -8.30
N ILE A 123 20.89 -14.82 -9.30
CA ILE A 123 22.15 -15.60 -9.24
C ILE A 123 23.35 -14.67 -9.08
N LYS A 124 23.41 -13.57 -9.85
CA LYS A 124 24.47 -12.57 -9.76
C LYS A 124 24.50 -11.91 -8.37
N SER A 125 23.36 -11.45 -7.86
CA SER A 125 23.25 -10.78 -6.56
C SER A 125 23.60 -11.72 -5.41
N ARG A 126 23.07 -12.95 -5.42
CA ARG A 126 23.39 -14.00 -4.43
C ARG A 126 24.90 -14.27 -4.37
N GLY A 127 25.55 -14.44 -5.52
CA GLY A 127 26.99 -14.65 -5.59
C GLY A 127 27.79 -13.51 -4.94
N THR A 128 27.37 -12.26 -5.20
CA THR A 128 27.96 -11.07 -4.57
C THR A 128 27.77 -11.07 -3.06
N ILE A 129 26.54 -11.32 -2.58
CA ILE A 129 26.18 -11.33 -1.16
C ILE A 129 26.96 -12.39 -0.40
N ILE A 130 26.99 -13.64 -0.91
CA ILE A 130 27.73 -14.74 -0.27
C ILE A 130 29.22 -14.44 -0.25
N GLY A 131 29.79 -13.92 -1.34
CA GLY A 131 31.17 -13.50 -1.41
C GLY A 131 31.52 -12.44 -0.36
N GLN A 132 30.66 -11.45 -0.15
CA GLN A 132 30.83 -10.42 0.88
C GLN A 132 30.75 -10.99 2.30
N LEU A 133 29.80 -11.90 2.57
CA LEU A 133 29.69 -12.58 3.88
C LEU A 133 30.93 -13.45 4.19
N LYS A 134 31.41 -14.21 3.21
CA LYS A 134 32.66 -14.98 3.33
C LYS A 134 33.86 -14.06 3.57
N ARG A 135 33.92 -12.92 2.89
CA ARG A 135 34.94 -11.90 3.09
C ARG A 135 34.89 -11.27 4.49
N LEU A 136 33.68 -11.10 5.05
CA LEU A 136 33.47 -10.66 6.43
C LEU A 136 33.94 -11.73 7.45
N GLY A 137 34.11 -12.98 7.02
CA GLY A 137 34.46 -14.11 7.85
C GLY A 137 33.26 -14.81 8.49
N ALA A 138 32.05 -14.62 7.97
CA ALA A 138 30.82 -15.18 8.53
C ALA A 138 30.87 -16.71 8.63
N SER A 139 30.67 -17.26 9.84
CA SER A 139 30.76 -18.71 10.13
C SER A 139 29.42 -19.43 9.94
N CYS A 140 28.73 -19.14 8.83
CA CYS A 140 27.50 -19.82 8.45
C CYS A 140 27.73 -21.25 7.97
N ASP A 141 26.75 -22.13 8.19
CA ASP A 141 26.71 -23.44 7.54
C ASP A 141 26.22 -23.31 6.09
N TRP A 142 27.15 -23.09 5.16
CA TRP A 142 26.85 -22.87 3.74
C TRP A 142 26.21 -24.07 3.04
N SER A 143 26.35 -25.29 3.60
CA SER A 143 25.69 -26.48 3.07
C SER A 143 24.15 -26.42 3.22
N ARG A 144 23.67 -25.54 4.07
CA ARG A 144 22.24 -25.31 4.37
C ARG A 144 21.72 -23.99 3.83
N GLU A 145 22.48 -23.32 2.97
CA GLU A 145 22.01 -22.04 2.39
C GLU A 145 20.67 -22.23 1.69
N ALA A 146 19.73 -21.34 2.02
CA ALA A 146 18.35 -21.41 1.58
C ALA A 146 17.97 -20.14 0.80
N PHE A 147 17.03 -20.30 -0.12
CA PHE A 147 16.45 -19.19 -0.85
C PHE A 147 14.92 -19.25 -0.74
N THR A 148 14.29 -18.14 -0.38
CA THR A 148 12.85 -18.10 -0.05
C THR A 148 11.91 -18.48 -1.20
N MET A 149 12.43 -18.61 -2.45
CA MET A 149 11.66 -19.01 -3.62
C MET A 149 12.19 -20.31 -4.27
N SER A 150 13.07 -21.07 -3.58
CA SER A 150 13.56 -22.35 -4.11
C SER A 150 12.42 -23.36 -4.29
N GLY A 151 12.52 -24.15 -5.38
CA GLY A 151 11.48 -25.08 -5.79
C GLY A 151 10.30 -24.46 -6.53
N ALA A 152 10.36 -23.17 -6.89
CA ALA A 152 9.32 -22.54 -7.72
C ALA A 152 9.24 -23.21 -9.11
N PRO A 153 8.05 -23.25 -9.77
CA PRO A 153 7.84 -23.97 -11.02
C PRO A 153 8.82 -23.66 -12.15
N ASN A 154 9.29 -22.42 -12.23
CA ASN A 154 10.23 -21.94 -13.27
C ASN A 154 11.66 -21.75 -12.72
N ALA A 155 12.00 -22.38 -11.58
CA ALA A 155 13.32 -22.29 -11.01
C ALA A 155 14.35 -23.00 -11.92
N PRO A 156 15.53 -22.39 -12.17
CA PRO A 156 16.59 -23.04 -12.92
C PRO A 156 17.22 -24.19 -12.13
N GLU A 157 17.98 -25.04 -12.81
CA GLU A 157 18.79 -26.09 -12.20
C GLU A 157 19.69 -25.50 -11.09
N GLY A 158 19.74 -26.19 -9.94
CA GLY A 158 20.48 -25.75 -8.75
C GLY A 158 19.66 -24.86 -7.79
N GLU A 159 18.40 -24.59 -8.09
CA GLU A 159 17.48 -23.83 -7.24
C GLU A 159 16.33 -24.72 -6.73
N GLU A 160 16.60 -25.99 -6.56
CA GLU A 160 15.69 -26.98 -5.98
C GLU A 160 15.45 -26.67 -4.49
N GLY A 161 14.31 -27.08 -3.98
CA GLY A 161 13.93 -26.91 -2.57
C GLY A 161 12.43 -27.03 -2.37
N ASN A 162 11.98 -26.74 -1.18
CA ASN A 162 10.58 -26.89 -0.78
C ASN A 162 9.97 -25.59 -0.21
N PHE A 163 10.65 -24.46 -0.35
CA PHE A 163 10.11 -23.19 0.17
C PHE A 163 8.84 -22.76 -0.56
N HIS A 164 8.82 -22.94 -1.90
CA HIS A 164 7.61 -22.68 -2.67
C HIS A 164 6.42 -23.52 -2.18
N ASP A 165 6.61 -24.83 -2.05
CA ASP A 165 5.56 -25.74 -1.58
C ASP A 165 5.10 -25.39 -0.16
N ALA A 166 6.01 -25.00 0.71
CA ALA A 166 5.67 -24.57 2.07
C ALA A 166 4.80 -23.31 2.07
N VAL A 167 5.10 -22.33 1.21
CA VAL A 167 4.29 -21.09 1.06
C VAL A 167 2.90 -21.43 0.54
N ILE A 168 2.80 -22.25 -0.52
CA ILE A 168 1.52 -22.71 -1.08
C ILE A 168 0.71 -23.46 -0.03
N LYS A 169 1.34 -24.38 0.71
CA LYS A 169 0.67 -25.12 1.79
C LYS A 169 0.10 -24.18 2.86
N VAL A 170 0.88 -23.21 3.33
CA VAL A 170 0.42 -22.26 4.35
C VAL A 170 -0.74 -21.43 3.83
N PHE A 171 -0.68 -20.94 2.57
CA PHE A 171 -1.79 -20.21 1.96
C PHE A 171 -3.08 -21.04 1.96
N VAL A 172 -3.01 -22.28 1.48
CA VAL A 172 -4.16 -23.21 1.42
C VAL A 172 -4.70 -23.52 2.81
N ASP A 173 -3.82 -23.81 3.77
CA ASP A 173 -4.23 -24.09 5.16
C ASP A 173 -4.94 -22.88 5.80
N MET A 174 -4.46 -21.67 5.56
CA MET A 174 -5.08 -20.44 6.06
C MET A 174 -6.40 -20.14 5.35
N TYR A 175 -6.50 -20.39 4.05
CA TYR A 175 -7.75 -20.26 3.30
C TYR A 175 -8.83 -21.20 3.85
N HIS A 176 -8.52 -22.48 4.06
CA HIS A 176 -9.46 -23.45 4.65
C HIS A 176 -9.88 -23.12 6.09
N LYS A 177 -9.03 -22.42 6.83
CA LYS A 177 -9.38 -21.87 8.15
C LYS A 177 -10.24 -20.61 8.08
N GLY A 178 -10.53 -20.10 6.89
CA GLY A 178 -11.27 -18.87 6.67
C GLY A 178 -10.51 -17.61 7.13
N LEU A 179 -9.17 -17.68 7.18
CA LEU A 179 -8.30 -16.56 7.54
C LEU A 179 -7.84 -15.76 6.32
N ILE A 180 -7.94 -16.34 5.13
CA ILE A 180 -7.63 -15.66 3.87
C ILE A 180 -8.92 -15.53 3.07
N HIS A 181 -9.18 -14.33 2.54
CA HIS A 181 -10.32 -14.06 1.67
C HIS A 181 -9.93 -13.09 0.56
N ARG A 182 -10.67 -13.14 -0.55
CA ARG A 182 -10.63 -12.11 -1.59
C ARG A 182 -11.73 -11.09 -1.31
N GLY A 183 -11.41 -9.82 -1.44
CA GLY A 183 -12.40 -8.75 -1.27
C GLY A 183 -11.95 -7.45 -1.92
N LYS A 184 -12.93 -6.60 -2.22
CA LYS A 184 -12.69 -5.24 -2.73
C LYS A 184 -12.55 -4.29 -1.53
N ARG A 185 -11.38 -3.70 -1.39
CA ARG A 185 -11.07 -2.71 -0.35
C ARG A 185 -10.17 -1.61 -0.90
N LEU A 186 -10.13 -0.51 -0.19
CA LEU A 186 -9.15 0.54 -0.45
C LEU A 186 -7.77 0.06 0.02
N VAL A 187 -6.76 0.18 -0.83
CA VAL A 187 -5.37 -0.21 -0.55
C VAL A 187 -4.42 0.91 -0.96
N ASN A 188 -3.23 0.93 -0.36
CA ASN A 188 -2.13 1.74 -0.87
C ASN A 188 -1.67 1.17 -2.20
N TRP A 189 -1.75 1.97 -3.25
CA TRP A 189 -1.37 1.59 -4.60
C TRP A 189 -0.20 2.41 -5.10
N ASP A 190 0.83 1.73 -5.55
CA ASP A 190 1.97 2.36 -6.21
C ASP A 190 1.71 2.44 -7.72
N PRO A 191 1.44 3.66 -8.27
CA PRO A 191 1.10 3.80 -9.68
C PRO A 191 2.28 3.62 -10.62
N HIS A 192 3.52 3.67 -10.13
CA HIS A 192 4.71 3.41 -10.94
C HIS A 192 4.91 1.91 -11.18
N PHE A 193 4.71 1.10 -10.15
CA PHE A 193 4.81 -0.36 -10.25
C PHE A 193 3.49 -1.02 -10.62
N GLU A 194 2.39 -0.26 -10.59
CA GLU A 194 1.02 -0.74 -10.80
C GLU A 194 0.70 -1.93 -9.86
N THR A 195 0.97 -1.76 -8.57
CA THR A 195 0.77 -2.81 -7.55
C THR A 195 0.33 -2.24 -6.20
N ALA A 196 -0.42 -3.03 -5.45
CA ALA A 196 -0.65 -2.78 -4.04
C ALA A 196 0.66 -2.87 -3.25
N ILE A 197 0.83 -2.03 -2.24
CA ILE A 197 1.93 -2.05 -1.28
C ILE A 197 1.37 -2.05 0.14
N SER A 198 2.19 -2.48 1.11
CA SER A 198 1.81 -2.46 2.52
C SER A 198 2.01 -1.07 3.13
N ASP A 199 1.39 -0.82 4.29
CA ASP A 199 1.56 0.44 5.03
C ASP A 199 3.02 0.66 5.45
N LEU A 200 3.78 -0.42 5.66
CA LEU A 200 5.21 -0.36 5.98
C LEU A 200 6.09 0.07 4.80
N GLU A 201 5.57 0.00 3.57
CA GLU A 201 6.23 0.42 2.34
C GLU A 201 5.83 1.85 1.92
N VAL A 202 5.06 2.55 2.78
CA VAL A 202 4.65 3.95 2.57
C VAL A 202 5.45 4.87 3.47
N GLU A 203 6.13 5.84 2.86
CA GLU A 203 6.84 6.91 3.55
C GLU A 203 5.99 8.19 3.52
N ASN A 204 5.54 8.66 4.68
CA ASN A 204 4.87 9.95 4.78
C ASN A 204 5.92 11.07 4.85
N ILE A 205 5.96 11.89 3.82
CA ILE A 205 6.95 12.97 3.68
C ILE A 205 6.21 14.32 3.76
N GLU A 206 6.73 15.22 4.58
CA GLU A 206 6.22 16.58 4.64
C GLU A 206 6.62 17.33 3.36
N VAL A 207 5.62 17.87 2.66
CA VAL A 207 5.79 18.66 1.44
C VAL A 207 5.04 19.98 1.56
N ALA A 208 5.47 20.99 0.81
CA ALA A 208 4.70 22.22 0.65
C ALA A 208 3.38 21.89 -0.06
N GLY A 209 2.27 22.14 0.61
CA GLY A 209 0.93 21.81 0.13
C GLY A 209 0.00 23.01 0.15
N HIS A 210 -1.17 22.80 -0.40
CA HIS A 210 -2.24 23.79 -0.46
C HIS A 210 -3.55 23.16 -0.01
N MET A 211 -4.38 23.94 0.66
CA MET A 211 -5.77 23.61 0.90
C MET A 211 -6.63 24.67 0.24
N TRP A 212 -7.45 24.26 -0.73
CA TRP A 212 -8.34 25.10 -1.50
C TRP A 212 -9.74 25.06 -0.88
N HIS A 213 -10.44 26.20 -0.90
CA HIS A 213 -11.80 26.33 -0.42
C HIS A 213 -12.76 26.59 -1.57
N PHE A 214 -13.76 25.71 -1.71
CA PHE A 214 -14.74 25.75 -2.80
C PHE A 214 -16.17 25.78 -2.26
N LYS A 215 -17.06 26.40 -3.04
CA LYS A 215 -18.49 26.48 -2.77
C LYS A 215 -19.21 25.33 -3.46
N TYR A 216 -19.95 24.55 -2.69
CA TYR A 216 -20.90 23.58 -3.23
C TYR A 216 -22.30 24.18 -3.11
N PRO A 217 -22.88 24.70 -4.22
CA PRO A 217 -24.18 25.35 -4.21
C PRO A 217 -25.28 24.41 -3.69
N LEU A 218 -26.22 24.95 -2.90
CA LEU A 218 -27.40 24.19 -2.47
C LEU A 218 -28.35 23.96 -3.65
N ALA A 219 -28.94 22.77 -3.70
CA ALA A 219 -29.89 22.40 -4.77
C ALA A 219 -31.08 23.37 -4.79
N GLY A 220 -31.56 23.69 -6.01
CA GLY A 220 -32.74 24.52 -6.19
C GLY A 220 -32.58 26.00 -5.82
N GLY A 221 -31.35 26.47 -5.54
CA GLY A 221 -31.08 27.85 -5.13
C GLY A 221 -31.58 28.13 -3.68
N GLU A 222 -31.66 27.09 -2.85
CA GLU A 222 -32.00 27.27 -1.44
C GLU A 222 -30.92 28.06 -0.70
N THR A 223 -31.33 28.80 0.33
CA THR A 223 -30.44 29.54 1.22
C THR A 223 -30.59 29.12 2.66
N TYR A 224 -29.63 29.45 3.49
CA TYR A 224 -29.70 29.31 4.95
C TYR A 224 -28.84 30.39 5.61
N THR A 225 -29.20 30.70 6.85
CA THR A 225 -28.43 31.62 7.68
C THR A 225 -27.27 30.86 8.28
N TYR A 226 -26.02 31.18 7.84
CA TYR A 226 -24.79 30.66 8.43
C TYR A 226 -24.41 31.53 9.62
N VAL A 227 -24.19 30.92 10.79
CA VAL A 227 -23.84 31.62 12.03
C VAL A 227 -22.57 31.03 12.60
N GLU A 228 -21.55 31.85 12.76
CA GLU A 228 -20.32 31.48 13.46
C GLU A 228 -20.24 32.19 14.81
N ARG A 229 -19.79 31.44 15.84
CA ARG A 229 -19.73 31.92 17.22
C ARG A 229 -18.30 31.80 17.78
N ASP A 230 -17.93 32.75 18.65
CA ASP A 230 -16.68 32.66 19.41
C ASP A 230 -16.79 31.64 20.56
N GLU A 231 -15.67 31.40 21.26
CA GLU A 231 -15.60 30.50 22.43
C GLU A 231 -16.56 30.87 23.56
N ASN A 232 -17.10 32.11 23.59
CA ASN A 232 -18.05 32.59 24.57
C ASN A 232 -19.48 32.50 24.07
N GLY A 233 -19.71 31.99 22.87
CA GLY A 233 -21.02 31.86 22.24
C GLY A 233 -21.55 33.13 21.56
N ASN A 234 -20.75 34.21 21.46
CA ASN A 234 -21.17 35.42 20.75
C ASN A 234 -21.06 35.21 19.24
N VAL A 235 -22.03 35.76 18.51
CA VAL A 235 -22.04 35.75 17.04
C VAL A 235 -20.92 36.62 16.52
N VAL A 236 -19.97 36.02 15.77
CA VAL A 236 -18.86 36.72 15.09
C VAL A 236 -19.09 36.90 13.60
N LEU A 237 -19.90 36.01 12.99
CA LEU A 237 -20.32 36.10 11.61
C LEU A 237 -21.78 35.60 11.49
N GLU A 238 -22.60 36.36 10.77
CA GLU A 238 -23.97 35.93 10.38
C GLU A 238 -24.20 36.38 8.93
N GLU A 239 -24.46 35.43 8.04
CA GLU A 239 -24.71 35.71 6.64
C GLU A 239 -25.65 34.70 6.00
N GLU A 240 -26.39 35.14 4.97
CA GLU A 240 -27.16 34.23 4.13
C GLU A 240 -26.22 33.56 3.11
N ARG A 241 -26.27 32.24 3.06
CA ARG A 241 -25.50 31.42 2.10
C ARG A 241 -26.40 30.54 1.27
N ASP A 242 -26.07 30.42 -0.01
CA ASP A 242 -26.66 29.48 -0.96
C ASP A 242 -25.72 28.29 -1.26
N TYR A 243 -24.66 28.10 -0.45
CA TYR A 243 -23.65 27.07 -0.62
C TYR A 243 -23.13 26.55 0.73
N ILE A 244 -22.58 25.32 0.70
CA ILE A 244 -21.71 24.82 1.77
C ILE A 244 -20.25 24.93 1.32
N SER A 245 -19.36 25.41 2.21
CA SER A 245 -17.93 25.56 1.92
C SER A 245 -17.19 24.25 2.23
N ILE A 246 -16.35 23.81 1.28
CA ILE A 246 -15.52 22.61 1.42
C ILE A 246 -14.05 23.01 1.28
N ALA A 247 -13.21 22.54 2.22
CA ALA A 247 -11.77 22.67 2.17
C ALA A 247 -11.14 21.34 1.74
N THR A 248 -10.27 21.35 0.72
CA THR A 248 -9.65 20.12 0.22
C THR A 248 -8.21 20.31 -0.25
N THR A 249 -7.37 19.32 -0.03
CA THR A 249 -6.02 19.22 -0.61
C THR A 249 -6.00 18.47 -1.94
N ARG A 250 -7.14 17.87 -2.34
CA ARG A 250 -7.25 16.99 -3.52
C ARG A 250 -8.46 17.35 -4.41
N PRO A 251 -8.46 18.54 -5.06
CA PRO A 251 -9.58 18.97 -5.91
C PRO A 251 -9.94 17.99 -7.03
N GLU A 252 -8.96 17.27 -7.58
CA GLU A 252 -9.19 16.29 -8.65
C GLU A 252 -10.11 15.13 -8.23
N THR A 253 -10.26 14.88 -6.94
CA THR A 253 -11.11 13.78 -6.47
C THR A 253 -12.57 14.21 -6.23
N MET A 254 -12.88 15.50 -6.26
CA MET A 254 -14.25 16.02 -6.08
C MET A 254 -15.27 15.42 -7.04
N LEU A 255 -14.82 15.04 -8.25
CA LEU A 255 -15.65 14.34 -9.24
C LEU A 255 -16.28 13.04 -8.72
N GLY A 256 -15.62 12.38 -7.76
CA GLY A 256 -16.07 11.13 -7.16
C GLY A 256 -16.80 11.30 -5.81
N ASP A 257 -17.11 12.53 -5.40
CA ASP A 257 -17.82 12.75 -4.15
C ASP A 257 -19.19 12.08 -4.16
N GLY A 258 -19.49 11.40 -3.09
CA GLY A 258 -20.78 10.74 -2.86
C GLY A 258 -21.66 11.46 -1.82
N ALA A 259 -21.04 12.29 -0.98
CA ALA A 259 -21.74 13.10 0.04
C ALA A 259 -20.82 14.25 0.51
N VAL A 260 -21.42 15.19 1.26
CA VAL A 260 -20.70 16.10 2.15
C VAL A 260 -21.09 15.73 3.58
N ALA A 261 -20.10 15.53 4.46
CA ALA A 261 -20.31 15.22 5.87
C ALA A 261 -20.03 16.43 6.75
N VAL A 262 -20.84 16.61 7.79
CA VAL A 262 -20.68 17.61 8.85
C VAL A 262 -20.79 16.93 10.20
N TYR A 263 -20.18 17.51 11.24
CA TYR A 263 -20.27 16.95 12.58
C TYR A 263 -21.71 17.08 13.15
N PRO A 264 -22.26 16.06 13.83
CA PRO A 264 -23.68 16.05 14.25
C PRO A 264 -24.11 17.24 15.11
N SER A 265 -23.21 17.80 15.92
CA SER A 265 -23.50 18.95 16.77
C SER A 265 -23.03 20.30 16.22
N ASP A 266 -22.60 20.35 14.96
CA ASP A 266 -22.21 21.60 14.33
C ASP A 266 -23.46 22.43 13.93
N GLU A 267 -23.78 23.40 14.77
CA GLU A 267 -24.96 24.25 14.58
C GLU A 267 -24.92 25.07 13.29
N ARG A 268 -23.73 25.35 12.74
CA ARG A 268 -23.57 26.11 11.51
C ARG A 268 -24.28 25.48 10.32
N TYR A 269 -24.28 24.14 10.27
CA TYR A 269 -24.83 23.34 9.16
C TYR A 269 -26.14 22.62 9.48
N ALA A 270 -26.63 22.67 10.74
CA ALA A 270 -27.88 22.03 11.14
C ALA A 270 -29.06 22.35 10.19
N PRO A 271 -29.24 23.59 9.66
CA PRO A 271 -30.36 23.91 8.76
C PRO A 271 -30.29 23.18 7.39
N ILE A 272 -29.14 22.68 6.97
CA ILE A 272 -28.96 22.09 5.65
C ILE A 272 -28.64 20.58 5.67
N VAL A 273 -28.54 19.96 6.84
CA VAL A 273 -28.40 18.50 6.96
C VAL A 273 -29.62 17.81 6.31
N GLY A 274 -29.37 16.81 5.46
CA GLY A 274 -30.39 16.10 4.69
C GLY A 274 -30.79 16.78 3.38
N LYS A 275 -30.30 17.99 3.09
CA LYS A 275 -30.44 18.64 1.79
C LYS A 275 -29.39 18.16 0.80
N LEU A 276 -29.56 18.58 -0.47
CA LEU A 276 -28.61 18.28 -1.53
C LEU A 276 -27.76 19.51 -1.86
N CYS A 277 -26.48 19.30 -2.19
CA CYS A 277 -25.61 20.31 -2.75
C CYS A 277 -25.00 19.83 -4.06
N GLU A 278 -24.65 20.78 -4.95
CA GLU A 278 -24.08 20.53 -6.27
C GLU A 278 -22.55 20.42 -6.19
N ILE A 279 -21.97 19.38 -6.79
CA ILE A 279 -20.51 19.29 -7.00
C ILE A 279 -20.12 20.33 -8.05
N PRO A 280 -19.22 21.31 -7.74
CA PRO A 280 -18.97 22.44 -8.62
C PRO A 280 -17.99 22.12 -9.77
N VAL A 281 -17.97 20.88 -10.27
CA VAL A 281 -17.05 20.40 -11.31
C VAL A 281 -17.79 19.71 -12.43
N GLY A 282 -17.26 19.81 -13.66
CA GLY A 282 -17.82 19.23 -14.87
C GLY A 282 -18.85 20.12 -15.56
N PRO A 283 -19.36 19.72 -16.71
CA PRO A 283 -20.37 20.46 -17.48
C PRO A 283 -21.59 20.79 -16.64
N LYS A 284 -22.02 22.04 -16.65
CA LYS A 284 -23.11 22.55 -15.78
C LYS A 284 -24.41 21.75 -15.91
N GLU A 285 -24.75 21.35 -17.11
CA GLU A 285 -25.96 20.60 -17.44
C GLU A 285 -25.97 19.15 -16.91
N HIS A 286 -24.81 18.67 -16.44
CA HIS A 286 -24.61 17.31 -15.94
C HIS A 286 -23.98 17.28 -14.53
N ARG A 287 -24.00 18.38 -13.79
CA ARG A 287 -23.51 18.43 -12.42
C ARG A 287 -24.38 17.59 -11.50
N ARG A 288 -23.72 16.88 -10.61
CA ARG A 288 -24.39 15.97 -9.68
C ARG A 288 -24.77 16.67 -8.40
N LEU A 289 -25.93 16.33 -7.87
CA LEU A 289 -26.32 16.69 -6.53
C LEU A 289 -26.00 15.53 -5.58
N ILE A 290 -25.41 15.85 -4.43
CA ILE A 290 -25.03 14.88 -3.39
C ILE A 290 -25.62 15.30 -2.04
N PRO A 291 -25.94 14.34 -1.13
CA PRO A 291 -26.53 14.65 0.16
C PRO A 291 -25.52 15.26 1.14
N ILE A 292 -26.01 16.16 1.98
CA ILE A 292 -25.32 16.64 3.17
C ILE A 292 -25.72 15.75 4.33
N ILE A 293 -24.77 15.01 4.91
CA ILE A 293 -24.97 14.01 5.96
C ILE A 293 -24.28 14.42 7.25
N THR A 294 -24.59 13.72 8.35
CA THR A 294 -23.83 13.82 9.60
C THR A 294 -22.95 12.61 9.81
N ASP A 295 -21.70 12.83 10.25
CA ASP A 295 -20.79 11.78 10.72
C ASP A 295 -19.87 12.38 11.81
N GLU A 296 -19.33 11.54 12.68
CA GLU A 296 -18.40 11.96 13.75
C GLU A 296 -16.98 12.27 13.23
N TYR A 297 -16.71 11.99 11.95
CA TYR A 297 -15.39 12.16 11.34
C TYR A 297 -15.00 13.64 11.11
N PRO A 298 -15.89 14.54 10.59
CA PRO A 298 -15.53 15.94 10.40
C PRO A 298 -15.15 16.63 11.71
N ASP A 299 -14.05 17.38 11.71
CA ASP A 299 -13.66 18.23 12.84
C ASP A 299 -14.21 19.66 12.60
N PRO A 300 -15.14 20.13 13.46
CA PRO A 300 -15.71 21.48 13.33
C PRO A 300 -14.69 22.62 13.36
N GLU A 301 -13.53 22.38 14.00
CA GLU A 301 -12.45 23.38 14.13
C GLU A 301 -11.43 23.33 12.98
N PHE A 302 -11.57 22.37 12.06
CA PHE A 302 -10.63 22.21 10.95
C PHE A 302 -11.25 22.64 9.61
N GLY A 303 -10.59 23.57 8.92
CA GLY A 303 -11.02 24.07 7.63
C GLY A 303 -12.41 24.73 7.71
N SER A 304 -13.35 24.25 6.92
CA SER A 304 -14.75 24.70 6.96
C SER A 304 -15.62 23.97 7.99
N GLY A 305 -15.10 22.91 8.61
CA GLY A 305 -15.88 21.98 9.43
C GLY A 305 -16.75 21.01 8.62
N ALA A 306 -16.78 21.16 7.29
CA ALA A 306 -17.48 20.27 6.37
C ALA A 306 -16.47 19.56 5.47
N VAL A 307 -16.66 18.23 5.30
CA VAL A 307 -15.74 17.38 4.54
C VAL A 307 -16.48 16.72 3.38
N LYS A 308 -15.92 16.81 2.18
CA LYS A 308 -16.37 16.02 1.03
C LYS A 308 -16.04 14.55 1.26
N ILE A 309 -16.90 13.64 0.88
CA ILE A 309 -16.70 12.21 1.05
C ILE A 309 -16.44 11.54 -0.30
N THR A 310 -15.16 11.24 -0.54
CA THR A 310 -14.68 10.54 -1.74
C THR A 310 -14.11 9.18 -1.35
N GLY A 311 -14.96 8.25 -0.96
CA GLY A 311 -14.56 7.00 -0.32
C GLY A 311 -13.72 6.03 -1.18
N ALA A 312 -13.59 6.27 -2.50
CA ALA A 312 -12.68 5.49 -3.35
C ALA A 312 -11.24 6.05 -3.40
N HIS A 313 -10.96 7.22 -2.79
CA HIS A 313 -9.69 7.94 -2.91
C HIS A 313 -9.12 8.45 -1.58
N ASP A 314 -9.76 8.15 -0.45
CA ASP A 314 -9.28 8.47 0.89
C ASP A 314 -9.75 7.42 1.90
N PHE A 315 -8.87 6.98 2.80
CA PHE A 315 -9.17 5.92 3.77
C PHE A 315 -10.19 6.34 4.83
N ASN A 316 -10.18 7.60 5.26
CA ASN A 316 -11.15 8.11 6.22
C ASN A 316 -12.52 8.28 5.55
N ASP A 317 -12.55 8.85 4.35
CA ASP A 317 -13.78 8.98 3.54
C ASP A 317 -14.36 7.59 3.22
N TYR A 318 -13.50 6.58 2.98
CA TYR A 318 -13.93 5.19 2.80
C TYR A 318 -14.70 4.66 4.01
N ALA A 319 -14.18 4.92 5.22
CA ALA A 319 -14.85 4.49 6.44
C ALA A 319 -16.21 5.18 6.63
N VAL A 320 -16.30 6.50 6.35
CA VAL A 320 -17.57 7.25 6.36
C VAL A 320 -18.54 6.69 5.32
N ALA A 321 -18.07 6.50 4.09
CA ALA A 321 -18.90 6.00 2.99
C ALA A 321 -19.46 4.59 3.28
N ARG A 322 -18.66 3.70 3.87
CA ARG A 322 -19.11 2.36 4.26
C ARG A 322 -20.16 2.40 5.36
N ARG A 323 -20.03 3.29 6.38
CA ARG A 323 -21.02 3.47 7.42
C ARG A 323 -22.33 4.07 6.90
N GLY A 324 -22.20 5.04 5.98
CA GLY A 324 -23.31 5.78 5.41
C GLY A 324 -24.00 5.11 4.21
N GLY A 325 -23.49 3.96 3.72
CA GLY A 325 -24.01 3.32 2.50
C GLY A 325 -23.81 4.18 1.24
N ILE A 326 -22.74 4.99 1.21
CA ILE A 326 -22.45 5.91 0.11
C ILE A 326 -21.65 5.17 -0.98
N PRO A 327 -21.99 5.37 -2.27
CA PRO A 327 -21.26 4.76 -3.38
C PRO A 327 -19.79 5.19 -3.46
N LEU A 328 -18.92 4.27 -3.87
CA LEU A 328 -17.47 4.46 -3.96
C LEU A 328 -17.05 4.64 -5.43
N TYR A 329 -17.09 5.86 -5.94
CA TYR A 329 -16.80 6.15 -7.35
C TYR A 329 -15.28 6.25 -7.59
N ARG A 330 -14.74 5.29 -8.35
CA ARG A 330 -13.34 5.26 -8.72
C ARG A 330 -13.07 6.15 -9.93
N LEU A 331 -12.16 7.13 -9.79
CA LEU A 331 -11.84 8.13 -10.81
C LEU A 331 -10.52 7.87 -11.54
N MET A 332 -9.64 7.06 -10.98
CA MET A 332 -8.28 6.88 -11.50
C MET A 332 -8.03 5.43 -11.90
N ASP A 333 -7.17 5.25 -12.91
CA ASP A 333 -6.66 3.96 -13.37
C ASP A 333 -5.46 3.50 -12.53
N THR A 334 -4.83 2.38 -12.93
CA THR A 334 -3.68 1.79 -12.23
C THR A 334 -2.41 2.65 -12.27
N ARG A 335 -2.35 3.66 -13.14
CA ARG A 335 -1.24 4.62 -13.27
C ARG A 335 -1.54 5.95 -12.60
N ALA A 336 -2.64 6.03 -11.85
CA ALA A 336 -3.16 7.25 -11.28
C ALA A 336 -3.44 8.36 -12.33
N GLN A 337 -3.83 7.94 -13.53
CA GLN A 337 -4.41 8.82 -14.55
C GLN A 337 -5.93 8.81 -14.40
N MET A 338 -6.58 9.92 -14.77
CA MET A 338 -8.03 9.97 -14.79
C MET A 338 -8.57 8.94 -15.77
N ARG A 339 -9.52 8.10 -15.33
CA ARG A 339 -10.09 7.02 -16.17
C ARG A 339 -10.60 7.55 -17.50
N ASP A 340 -10.34 6.80 -18.58
CA ASP A 340 -10.79 7.10 -19.94
C ASP A 340 -11.78 6.04 -20.50
N ASP A 341 -12.09 5.01 -19.70
CA ASP A 341 -13.03 3.95 -19.98
C ASP A 341 -14.49 4.32 -19.65
N GLY A 342 -15.41 3.42 -19.98
CA GLY A 342 -16.83 3.50 -19.60
C GLY A 342 -17.67 4.40 -20.53
N ALA A 343 -18.92 4.62 -20.11
CA ALA A 343 -19.90 5.44 -20.84
C ALA A 343 -19.50 6.93 -20.87
N PRO A 344 -20.07 7.73 -21.78
CA PRO A 344 -19.93 9.20 -21.74
C PRO A 344 -20.31 9.78 -20.39
N TYR A 345 -19.63 10.85 -19.98
CA TYR A 345 -19.84 11.49 -18.67
C TYR A 345 -21.32 11.80 -18.39
N ALA A 346 -22.06 12.32 -19.38
CA ALA A 346 -23.48 12.67 -19.22
C ALA A 346 -24.34 11.49 -18.74
N GLU A 347 -24.09 10.29 -19.29
CA GLU A 347 -24.82 9.07 -18.92
C GLU A 347 -24.45 8.60 -17.51
N ALA A 348 -23.14 8.56 -17.21
CA ALA A 348 -22.64 8.18 -15.90
C ALA A 348 -23.11 9.14 -14.80
N ALA A 349 -23.08 10.46 -15.06
CA ALA A 349 -23.56 11.48 -14.15
C ALA A 349 -25.05 11.37 -13.89
N ALA A 350 -25.87 11.16 -14.93
CA ALA A 350 -27.30 10.96 -14.79
C ALA A 350 -27.64 9.72 -13.94
N ARG A 351 -26.88 8.62 -14.12
CA ARG A 351 -27.08 7.42 -13.28
C ARG A 351 -26.66 7.65 -11.83
N ALA A 352 -25.52 8.28 -11.59
CA ALA A 352 -25.07 8.63 -10.25
C ALA A 352 -26.03 9.61 -9.53
N GLN A 353 -26.65 10.52 -10.29
CA GLN A 353 -27.71 11.40 -9.79
C GLN A 353 -28.94 10.60 -9.33
N ALA A 354 -29.42 9.65 -10.13
CA ALA A 354 -30.54 8.79 -9.76
C ALA A 354 -30.25 7.98 -8.49
N ILE A 355 -29.00 7.54 -8.31
CA ILE A 355 -28.55 6.84 -7.09
C ILE A 355 -28.58 7.78 -5.87
N ALA A 356 -28.10 9.02 -6.02
CA ALA A 356 -28.17 10.03 -4.96
C ALA A 356 -29.61 10.37 -4.56
N GLU A 357 -30.57 10.22 -5.47
CA GLU A 357 -32.00 10.39 -5.25
C GLU A 357 -32.71 9.13 -4.73
N GLY A 358 -31.96 8.06 -4.46
CA GLY A 358 -32.46 6.84 -3.83
C GLY A 358 -32.71 5.65 -4.73
N ALA A 359 -32.21 5.65 -5.98
CA ALA A 359 -32.26 4.46 -6.82
C ALA A 359 -31.35 3.35 -6.28
N ASP A 360 -31.76 2.11 -6.39
CA ASP A 360 -30.96 0.94 -6.02
C ASP A 360 -29.70 0.86 -6.90
N TRP A 361 -28.61 0.33 -6.33
CA TRP A 361 -27.33 0.14 -7.01
C TRP A 361 -26.60 -1.10 -6.52
N SER A 362 -25.63 -1.58 -7.30
CA SER A 362 -24.72 -2.65 -6.91
C SER A 362 -23.27 -2.17 -6.97
N GLU A 363 -22.38 -2.81 -6.21
CA GLU A 363 -20.95 -2.48 -6.24
C GLU A 363 -20.34 -2.65 -7.65
N THR A 364 -20.79 -3.65 -8.41
CA THR A 364 -20.36 -3.87 -9.81
C THR A 364 -20.76 -2.72 -10.70
N GLU A 365 -21.98 -2.22 -10.55
CA GLU A 365 -22.46 -1.07 -11.31
C GLU A 365 -21.68 0.20 -10.97
N ILE A 366 -21.45 0.48 -9.67
CA ILE A 366 -20.68 1.64 -9.24
C ILE A 366 -19.26 1.61 -9.80
N ASP A 367 -18.61 0.44 -9.80
CA ASP A 367 -17.25 0.29 -10.33
C ASP A 367 -17.17 0.54 -11.85
N ALA A 368 -18.25 0.25 -12.58
CA ALA A 368 -18.36 0.51 -14.02
C ALA A 368 -18.62 2.00 -14.34
N LEU A 369 -19.21 2.76 -13.42
CA LEU A 369 -19.47 4.19 -13.63
C LEU A 369 -18.14 4.98 -13.62
N ASN A 370 -17.92 5.73 -14.70
CA ASN A 370 -16.81 6.68 -14.81
C ASN A 370 -17.33 8.11 -14.75
N LEU A 371 -17.10 8.78 -13.61
CA LEU A 371 -17.54 10.15 -13.36
C LEU A 371 -16.50 11.20 -13.73
N VAL A 372 -15.52 10.83 -14.55
CA VAL A 372 -14.54 11.78 -15.10
C VAL A 372 -15.14 12.45 -16.34
N PRO A 373 -15.28 13.80 -16.36
CA PRO A 373 -15.71 14.54 -17.55
C PRO A 373 -14.79 14.25 -18.75
N ASP A 374 -15.38 14.17 -19.95
CA ASP A 374 -14.68 13.70 -21.15
C ASP A 374 -13.39 14.48 -21.46
N HIS A 375 -13.34 15.79 -21.13
CA HIS A 375 -12.15 16.64 -21.33
C HIS A 375 -11.04 16.45 -20.30
N LEU A 376 -11.29 15.72 -19.20
CA LEU A 376 -10.30 15.38 -18.18
C LEU A 376 -9.82 13.94 -18.30
N ARG A 377 -10.45 13.09 -19.11
CA ARG A 377 -10.09 11.69 -19.30
C ARG A 377 -8.67 11.52 -19.80
N GLY A 378 -7.95 10.52 -19.26
CA GLY A 378 -6.57 10.22 -19.62
C GLY A 378 -5.51 11.19 -19.11
N LEU A 379 -5.91 12.26 -18.41
CA LEU A 379 -4.95 13.20 -17.83
C LEU A 379 -4.29 12.62 -16.58
N ASP A 380 -3.03 13.01 -16.36
CA ASP A 380 -2.40 12.80 -15.05
C ASP A 380 -3.20 13.51 -13.94
N ARG A 381 -3.31 12.88 -12.76
CA ARG A 381 -4.12 13.40 -11.63
C ARG A 381 -3.74 14.83 -11.21
N PHE A 382 -2.46 15.22 -11.27
CA PHE A 382 -2.02 16.56 -10.91
C PHE A 382 -2.35 17.58 -12.00
N GLU A 383 -2.34 17.16 -13.26
CA GLU A 383 -2.83 17.98 -14.36
C GLU A 383 -4.35 18.17 -14.28
N ALA A 384 -5.09 17.12 -13.99
CA ALA A 384 -6.53 17.20 -13.75
C ALA A 384 -6.85 18.12 -12.56
N ARG A 385 -6.08 18.03 -11.44
CA ARG A 385 -6.21 18.95 -10.29
C ARG A 385 -6.11 20.41 -10.72
N ARG A 386 -5.09 20.75 -11.50
CA ARG A 386 -4.88 22.12 -11.98
C ARG A 386 -6.08 22.61 -12.80
N LYS A 387 -6.58 21.80 -13.74
CA LYS A 387 -7.74 22.16 -14.57
C LYS A 387 -9.01 22.31 -13.74
N VAL A 388 -9.27 21.41 -12.80
CA VAL A 388 -10.43 21.51 -11.90
C VAL A 388 -10.40 22.81 -11.09
N ILE A 389 -9.25 23.21 -10.55
CA ILE A 389 -9.09 24.48 -9.84
C ILE A 389 -9.37 25.67 -10.77
N GLU A 390 -8.82 25.66 -11.99
CA GLU A 390 -9.02 26.73 -12.98
C GLU A 390 -10.50 26.89 -13.34
N GLU A 391 -11.21 25.78 -13.59
CA GLU A 391 -12.63 25.75 -13.94
C GLU A 391 -13.52 26.29 -12.80
N ILE A 392 -13.34 25.79 -11.59
CA ILE A 392 -14.11 26.24 -10.41
C ILE A 392 -13.88 27.73 -10.15
N THR A 393 -12.62 28.18 -10.27
CA THR A 393 -12.26 29.59 -10.06
C THR A 393 -12.86 30.50 -11.13
N ALA A 394 -12.80 30.09 -12.40
CA ALA A 394 -13.39 30.85 -13.51
C ALA A 394 -14.91 31.01 -13.40
N GLU A 395 -15.57 30.08 -12.73
CA GLU A 395 -17.02 30.13 -12.47
C GLU A 395 -17.39 30.93 -11.21
N GLY A 396 -16.44 31.40 -10.45
CA GLY A 396 -16.67 32.15 -9.20
C GLY A 396 -17.11 31.26 -8.02
N LEU A 397 -16.87 29.94 -8.12
CA LEU A 397 -17.21 28.95 -7.10
C LEU A 397 -16.04 28.67 -6.13
N ALA A 398 -14.90 29.33 -6.28
CA ALA A 398 -13.89 29.41 -5.23
C ALA A 398 -14.38 30.35 -4.11
N VAL A 399 -14.14 29.98 -2.84
CA VAL A 399 -14.31 30.92 -1.73
C VAL A 399 -13.24 32.00 -1.87
N THR A 400 -13.58 33.26 -1.66
CA THR A 400 -12.66 34.39 -1.84
C THR A 400 -12.44 35.13 -0.53
N VAL A 401 -11.25 35.69 -0.42
CA VAL A 401 -10.84 36.62 0.64
C VAL A 401 -10.35 37.94 0.01
N LEU A 402 -10.36 39.04 0.77
CA LEU A 402 -9.75 40.29 0.33
C LEU A 402 -8.23 40.22 0.59
N ASN A 403 -7.46 40.48 -0.44
CA ASN A 403 -6.01 40.64 -0.30
C ASN A 403 -5.63 42.03 0.26
N ASP A 404 -4.36 42.26 0.49
CA ASP A 404 -3.83 43.51 1.05
C ASP A 404 -4.17 44.75 0.19
N GLU A 405 -4.48 44.57 -1.09
CA GLU A 405 -4.87 45.64 -2.04
C GLU A 405 -6.39 45.83 -2.09
N GLY A 406 -7.16 45.02 -1.32
CA GLY A 406 -8.62 45.05 -1.32
C GLY A 406 -9.28 44.38 -2.50
N ALA A 407 -8.54 43.61 -3.29
CA ALA A 407 -9.08 42.75 -4.36
C ALA A 407 -9.51 41.40 -3.82
N GLN A 408 -10.57 40.81 -4.40
CA GLN A 408 -10.98 39.44 -4.08
C GLN A 408 -10.06 38.44 -4.78
N GLU A 409 -9.51 37.52 -4.00
CA GLU A 409 -8.73 36.39 -4.51
C GLU A 409 -9.19 35.07 -3.89
N PRO A 410 -8.98 33.92 -4.56
CA PRO A 410 -9.34 32.59 -4.02
C PRO A 410 -8.66 32.34 -2.67
N LEU A 411 -9.42 31.83 -1.72
CA LEU A 411 -8.88 31.39 -0.43
C LEU A 411 -8.09 30.10 -0.64
N VAL A 412 -6.76 30.19 -0.50
CA VAL A 412 -5.85 29.05 -0.58
C VAL A 412 -4.91 29.11 0.64
N GLU A 413 -5.03 28.11 1.50
CA GLU A 413 -4.12 27.97 2.63
C GLU A 413 -2.83 27.27 2.19
N ASN A 414 -1.71 27.96 2.28
CA ASN A 414 -0.40 27.38 2.03
C ASN A 414 0.12 26.78 3.33
N LYS A 415 0.16 25.45 3.41
CA LYS A 415 0.62 24.75 4.62
C LYS A 415 1.33 23.43 4.27
N PRO A 416 2.26 23.00 5.14
CA PRO A 416 2.84 21.66 4.99
C PRO A 416 1.74 20.59 5.06
N ILE A 417 1.84 19.60 4.18
CA ILE A 417 0.99 18.40 4.20
C ILE A 417 1.86 17.15 4.25
N MET A 418 1.39 16.14 4.95
CA MET A 418 2.01 14.81 4.93
C MET A 418 1.52 14.06 3.70
N GLN A 419 2.40 13.82 2.75
CA GLN A 419 2.08 13.13 1.51
C GLN A 419 2.70 11.74 1.49
N PRO A 420 1.91 10.68 1.19
CA PRO A 420 2.41 9.31 1.15
C PRO A 420 3.19 9.06 -0.15
N PHE A 421 4.40 8.50 -0.01
CA PHE A 421 5.24 8.06 -1.12
C PHE A 421 5.57 6.58 -0.98
N GLY A 422 5.71 5.86 -2.08
CA GLY A 422 6.26 4.51 -2.07
C GLY A 422 7.74 4.53 -1.67
N ASP A 423 8.15 3.69 -0.73
CA ASP A 423 9.53 3.64 -0.22
C ASP A 423 10.55 3.27 -1.31
N ARG A 424 10.11 2.55 -2.35
CA ARG A 424 10.94 2.10 -3.47
C ARG A 424 10.80 2.98 -4.71
N SER A 425 9.58 3.32 -5.09
CA SER A 425 9.29 4.12 -6.29
C SER A 425 9.61 5.59 -6.10
N LYS A 426 9.49 6.10 -4.86
CA LYS A 426 9.54 7.54 -4.55
C LYS A 426 8.48 8.35 -5.31
N VAL A 427 7.38 7.69 -5.69
CA VAL A 427 6.22 8.29 -6.33
C VAL A 427 5.10 8.42 -5.30
N VAL A 428 4.28 9.44 -5.45
CA VAL A 428 3.09 9.63 -4.60
C VAL A 428 2.13 8.46 -4.76
N ILE A 429 1.79 7.82 -3.67
CA ILE A 429 0.84 6.69 -3.59
C ILE A 429 -0.59 7.17 -3.86
N GLU A 430 -1.41 6.32 -4.45
CA GLU A 430 -2.83 6.54 -4.63
C GLU A 430 -3.64 5.53 -3.81
N PRO A 431 -4.54 5.96 -2.91
CA PRO A 431 -5.55 5.06 -2.38
C PRO A 431 -6.42 4.53 -3.52
N MET A 432 -6.44 3.21 -3.71
CA MET A 432 -7.14 2.58 -4.83
C MET A 432 -8.10 1.48 -4.35
N LEU A 433 -9.33 1.56 -4.81
CA LEU A 433 -10.33 0.53 -4.57
C LEU A 433 -10.14 -0.60 -5.57
N THR A 434 -9.73 -1.77 -5.10
CA THR A 434 -9.43 -2.93 -5.95
C THR A 434 -9.64 -4.25 -5.24
N ASP A 435 -9.90 -5.31 -6.00
CA ASP A 435 -9.98 -6.68 -5.49
C ASP A 435 -8.58 -7.19 -5.13
N GLN A 436 -8.41 -7.57 -3.87
CA GLN A 436 -7.15 -8.08 -3.33
C GLN A 436 -7.38 -9.30 -2.44
N TRP A 437 -6.30 -10.00 -2.12
CA TRP A 437 -6.32 -11.08 -1.14
C TRP A 437 -5.83 -10.55 0.22
N PHE A 438 -6.61 -10.84 1.26
CA PHE A 438 -6.36 -10.35 2.61
C PHE A 438 -6.27 -11.49 3.61
N VAL A 439 -5.37 -11.34 4.59
CA VAL A 439 -5.37 -12.11 5.83
C VAL A 439 -6.18 -11.35 6.87
N ASP A 440 -7.13 -12.02 7.51
CA ASP A 440 -7.90 -11.49 8.65
C ASP A 440 -7.03 -11.53 9.91
N THR A 441 -6.18 -10.52 10.04
CA THR A 441 -5.20 -10.37 11.11
C THR A 441 -5.85 -10.22 12.48
N ALA A 442 -7.02 -9.57 12.57
CA ALA A 442 -7.73 -9.39 13.83
C ALA A 442 -8.09 -10.72 14.50
N ARG A 443 -8.35 -11.78 13.70
CA ARG A 443 -8.67 -13.12 14.23
C ARG A 443 -7.49 -13.89 14.79
N ILE A 444 -6.27 -13.52 14.41
CA ILE A 444 -5.05 -14.27 14.80
C ILE A 444 -4.16 -13.50 15.75
N VAL A 445 -4.38 -12.21 15.97
CA VAL A 445 -3.50 -11.35 16.78
C VAL A 445 -3.69 -11.50 18.29
N GLN A 446 -4.88 -11.93 18.75
CA GLN A 446 -5.23 -11.95 20.17
C GLN A 446 -4.25 -12.76 21.05
N PRO A 447 -3.77 -13.96 20.66
CA PRO A 447 -2.77 -14.69 21.45
C PRO A 447 -1.45 -13.91 21.62
N ALA A 448 -1.03 -13.14 20.61
CA ALA A 448 0.17 -12.30 20.70
C ALA A 448 -0.01 -11.14 21.69
N ILE A 449 -1.18 -10.50 21.67
CA ILE A 449 -1.56 -9.45 22.64
C ILE A 449 -1.55 -10.03 24.06
N ASP A 450 -2.16 -11.20 24.26
CA ASP A 450 -2.29 -11.82 25.57
C ASP A 450 -0.94 -12.27 26.13
N ALA A 451 -0.04 -12.79 25.29
CA ALA A 451 1.30 -13.23 25.71
C ALA A 451 2.11 -12.07 26.34
N VAL A 452 2.00 -10.85 25.79
CA VAL A 452 2.66 -9.67 26.36
C VAL A 452 1.87 -9.14 27.56
N ARG A 453 0.55 -9.17 27.53
CA ARG A 453 -0.29 -8.70 28.64
C ARG A 453 -0.14 -9.53 29.90
N THR A 454 0.00 -10.86 29.77
CA THR A 454 0.21 -11.79 30.88
C THR A 454 1.66 -11.83 31.36
N GLY A 455 2.61 -11.28 30.61
CA GLY A 455 4.04 -11.30 30.92
C GLY A 455 4.75 -12.57 30.48
N GLU A 456 4.13 -13.45 29.70
CA GLU A 456 4.77 -14.59 29.05
C GLU A 456 5.86 -14.14 28.08
N VAL A 457 5.61 -13.02 27.39
CA VAL A 457 6.59 -12.31 26.56
C VAL A 457 6.84 -10.91 27.14
N SER A 458 8.10 -10.56 27.34
CA SER A 458 8.52 -9.23 27.81
C SER A 458 9.06 -8.40 26.68
N ILE A 459 8.55 -7.17 26.52
CA ILE A 459 9.06 -6.18 25.56
C ILE A 459 10.09 -5.31 26.29
N MET A 460 11.28 -5.15 25.71
CA MET A 460 12.37 -4.35 26.25
C MET A 460 12.88 -3.33 25.22
N PRO A 461 12.96 -2.04 25.55
CA PRO A 461 12.53 -1.42 26.80
C PRO A 461 11.01 -1.41 26.99
N ASP A 462 10.52 -1.29 28.23
CA ASP A 462 9.07 -1.32 28.54
C ASP A 462 8.27 -0.21 27.84
N ALA A 463 8.94 0.89 27.48
CA ALA A 463 8.31 1.97 26.69
C ALA A 463 7.71 1.49 25.36
N ASP A 464 8.33 0.50 24.72
CA ASP A 464 7.90 -0.03 23.42
C ASP A 464 6.65 -0.91 23.52
N ARG A 465 6.22 -1.31 24.75
CA ARG A 465 4.94 -2.01 24.94
C ARG A 465 3.74 -1.20 24.45
N LYS A 466 3.79 0.14 24.58
CA LYS A 466 2.70 1.00 24.08
C LYS A 466 2.61 0.95 22.56
N VAL A 467 3.76 0.96 21.89
CA VAL A 467 3.84 0.84 20.44
C VAL A 467 3.34 -0.53 19.98
N TYR A 468 3.78 -1.60 20.66
CA TYR A 468 3.32 -2.97 20.38
C TYR A 468 1.80 -3.10 20.47
N PHE A 469 1.19 -2.66 21.58
CA PHE A 469 -0.26 -2.73 21.75
C PHE A 469 -1.00 -1.84 20.75
N HIS A 470 -0.50 -0.63 20.50
CA HIS A 470 -1.11 0.26 19.51
C HIS A 470 -1.21 -0.39 18.14
N TRP A 471 -0.14 -1.03 17.67
CA TRP A 471 -0.15 -1.73 16.39
C TRP A 471 -1.08 -2.94 16.36
N LEU A 472 -1.06 -3.77 17.40
CA LEU A 472 -1.82 -5.02 17.38
C LEU A 472 -3.30 -4.84 17.70
N GLU A 473 -3.67 -3.88 18.54
CA GLU A 473 -5.06 -3.58 18.89
C GLU A 473 -5.79 -2.84 17.78
N ASN A 474 -5.06 -2.17 16.87
CA ASN A 474 -5.61 -1.46 15.71
C ASN A 474 -5.21 -2.11 14.37
N ILE A 475 -4.91 -3.42 14.38
CA ILE A 475 -4.39 -4.08 13.19
C ILE A 475 -5.48 -4.26 12.13
N GLU A 476 -5.21 -3.73 10.94
CA GLU A 476 -6.07 -3.90 9.77
C GLU A 476 -5.81 -5.24 9.05
N PRO A 477 -6.75 -5.76 8.27
CA PRO A 477 -6.52 -6.93 7.43
C PRO A 477 -5.33 -6.71 6.48
N TRP A 478 -4.38 -7.64 6.51
CA TRP A 478 -3.15 -7.53 5.73
C TRP A 478 -3.38 -7.92 4.27
N CYS A 479 -3.18 -6.96 3.35
CA CYS A 479 -3.17 -7.22 1.92
C CYS A 479 -1.90 -8.01 1.54
N ILE A 480 -2.07 -9.27 1.12
CA ILE A 480 -0.96 -10.16 0.77
C ILE A 480 -0.72 -10.29 -0.73
N SER A 481 -1.65 -9.85 -1.56
CA SER A 481 -1.50 -9.89 -3.02
C SER A 481 -0.67 -8.72 -3.55
N ARG A 482 0.15 -8.99 -4.56
CA ARG A 482 0.93 -8.03 -5.32
C ARG A 482 0.79 -8.34 -6.81
N GLN A 483 0.72 -7.32 -7.63
CA GLN A 483 0.56 -7.44 -9.10
C GLN A 483 1.94 -7.52 -9.77
N LEU A 484 2.82 -8.33 -9.19
CA LEU A 484 4.18 -8.56 -9.69
C LEU A 484 4.25 -9.85 -10.51
N TRP A 485 5.22 -9.93 -11.40
CA TRP A 485 5.53 -11.17 -12.12
C TRP A 485 6.50 -12.04 -11.33
N TRP A 486 7.38 -11.42 -10.56
CA TRP A 486 8.35 -12.10 -9.71
C TRP A 486 7.81 -12.35 -8.30
N GLY A 487 7.75 -13.63 -7.90
CA GLY A 487 7.29 -14.04 -6.57
C GLY A 487 6.44 -15.31 -6.61
N HIS A 488 5.98 -15.75 -5.45
CA HIS A 488 5.04 -16.86 -5.33
C HIS A 488 3.68 -16.48 -5.89
N GLN A 489 3.16 -17.29 -6.79
CA GLN A 489 1.82 -17.08 -7.33
C GLN A 489 0.77 -17.56 -6.33
N ILE A 490 -0.31 -16.77 -6.17
CA ILE A 490 -1.47 -17.18 -5.39
C ILE A 490 -2.09 -18.41 -6.06
N PRO A 491 -2.28 -19.54 -5.33
CA PRO A 491 -2.71 -20.83 -5.90
C PRO A 491 -4.23 -20.84 -6.15
N VAL A 492 -4.73 -19.93 -6.96
CA VAL A 492 -6.14 -19.77 -7.31
C VAL A 492 -6.28 -19.68 -8.81
N TRP A 493 -7.11 -20.55 -9.37
CA TRP A 493 -7.44 -20.58 -10.80
C TRP A 493 -8.89 -20.16 -11.00
N TYR A 494 -9.14 -19.38 -12.01
CA TYR A 494 -10.48 -18.94 -12.39
C TYR A 494 -10.93 -19.75 -13.62
N GLY A 495 -12.15 -20.20 -13.62
CA GLY A 495 -12.76 -20.96 -14.72
C GLY A 495 -14.23 -20.63 -14.86
N PHE A 496 -14.87 -21.29 -15.82
CA PHE A 496 -16.32 -21.19 -15.97
C PHE A 496 -17.02 -21.86 -14.76
N ASP A 497 -18.11 -21.26 -14.32
CA ASP A 497 -19.00 -21.88 -13.33
C ASP A 497 -19.87 -22.95 -14.04
N LEU A 498 -19.41 -24.17 -14.03
CA LEU A 498 -20.11 -25.31 -14.64
C LEU A 498 -21.44 -25.63 -13.94
N SER A 499 -21.72 -25.04 -12.78
CA SER A 499 -23.02 -25.15 -12.10
C SER A 499 -24.01 -24.05 -12.49
N ALA A 500 -23.58 -23.07 -13.29
CA ALA A 500 -24.45 -22.01 -13.76
C ALA A 500 -25.56 -22.56 -14.66
N PRO A 501 -26.78 -21.98 -14.66
CA PRO A 501 -27.90 -22.47 -15.45
C PRO A 501 -27.60 -22.65 -16.94
N ASP A 502 -26.74 -21.81 -17.51
CA ASP A 502 -26.35 -21.85 -18.91
C ASP A 502 -25.53 -23.10 -19.30
N PHE A 503 -24.98 -23.80 -18.29
CA PHE A 503 -24.27 -25.08 -18.46
C PHE A 503 -25.09 -26.30 -18.00
N ALA A 504 -26.20 -26.08 -17.28
CA ALA A 504 -26.97 -27.18 -16.67
C ALA A 504 -27.88 -27.92 -17.64
N ASP A 505 -28.20 -27.33 -18.83
CA ASP A 505 -29.16 -27.87 -19.80
C ASP A 505 -28.50 -28.46 -21.05
N ASP A 506 -27.17 -28.49 -21.15
CA ASP A 506 -26.51 -29.15 -22.27
C ASP A 506 -26.38 -30.66 -21.96
N GLU A 507 -27.44 -31.41 -22.34
CA GLU A 507 -27.34 -32.86 -22.57
C GLU A 507 -26.44 -33.13 -23.79
N GLY A 508 -25.34 -32.38 -23.90
CA GLY A 508 -24.41 -32.40 -25.00
C GLY A 508 -23.76 -33.76 -25.15
N ASP A 509 -23.49 -34.11 -26.37
CA ASP A 509 -22.79 -35.31 -26.85
C ASP A 509 -21.35 -35.47 -26.33
N GLY A 510 -20.94 -34.76 -25.29
CA GLY A 510 -19.61 -34.88 -24.63
C GLY A 510 -18.46 -34.25 -25.43
N THR A 511 -18.72 -33.39 -26.39
CA THR A 511 -17.70 -32.60 -27.10
C THR A 511 -17.67 -31.17 -26.57
N LEU A 512 -16.74 -30.93 -25.65
CA LEU A 512 -16.24 -29.58 -25.34
C LEU A 512 -15.07 -29.28 -26.25
#